data_83c9dfc7ae7167fb76bcc56a854f572c
#
_entry.id   83c9dfc7ae7167fb76bcc56a854f572c
#
_cell.length_a   1.000
_cell.length_b   1.000
_cell.length_c   1.000
_cell.angle_alpha   90.00
_cell.angle_beta   90.00
_cell.angle_gamma   90.00
#
_symmetry.space_group_name_H-M   'P 1'
#
loop_
_entity.id
_entity.type
_entity.pdbx_description
1 polymer ?
#
loop_
_entity_poly.entity_id
_entity_poly.type
_entity_poly.pdbx_seq_one_letter_code
_entity_poly.pdbx_strand_id
1 'polypeptide(L)'
;MNYDFATIMVIALVICGIIWAIDAMLWAPRRREAVASATATAGGQLDDETRLRLGKEPIVVEYARSFFPVILAVFCLRSFLVEPFRIPSGSMIPTLWTGDFILVNKFAYGIRLPVINKKIINIGEPHRGDVMVFRYPEDPSTDYIKRVIGLPGDHIAYHDKTVYINGVKADQRFVGPFTAFPTGIPLPSRLEVESLGDKKHIMVIHPGFYGRLEQGEWTVPPHSYFMMGDNRDNSNDSRAWGFVPEKDLVGKAFLIWMNWNVSNGGITWNRLGKVIH
;
A
#
# COMPACT_ATOMS: atom_id res chain seq x y z
N MET A 1 -11.99 17.15 2.05
CA MET A 1 -12.24 15.80 2.57
C MET A 1 -11.75 14.82 1.53
N ASN A 2 -10.56 14.27 1.73
CA ASN A 2 -10.06 13.19 0.86
C ASN A 2 -10.76 11.89 1.32
N TYR A 3 -11.81 11.48 0.62
CA TYR A 3 -12.40 10.18 0.88
C TYR A 3 -11.39 9.10 0.49
N ASP A 4 -11.03 8.26 1.45
CA ASP A 4 -10.26 7.06 1.17
C ASP A 4 -11.02 6.23 0.11
N PHE A 5 -10.28 5.71 -0.86
CA PHE A 5 -10.85 4.90 -1.96
C PHE A 5 -11.69 3.72 -1.42
N ALA A 6 -11.30 3.13 -0.29
CA ALA A 6 -12.06 2.08 0.36
C ALA A 6 -13.44 2.56 0.79
N THR A 7 -13.55 3.77 1.31
CA THR A 7 -14.83 4.40 1.68
C THR A 7 -15.75 4.58 0.48
N ILE A 8 -15.20 5.04 -0.66
CA ILE A 8 -15.98 5.20 -1.89
C ILE A 8 -16.52 3.85 -2.37
N MET A 9 -15.68 2.80 -2.34
CA MET A 9 -16.10 1.45 -2.74
C MET A 9 -17.17 0.87 -1.82
N VAL A 10 -17.07 1.08 -0.50
CA VAL A 10 -18.11 0.65 0.45
C VAL A 10 -19.43 1.35 0.16
N ILE A 11 -19.42 2.66 -0.09
CA ILE A 11 -20.62 3.41 -0.45
C ILE A 11 -21.23 2.84 -1.76
N ALA A 12 -20.41 2.61 -2.78
CA ALA A 12 -20.88 2.04 -4.04
C ALA A 12 -21.49 0.64 -3.86
N LEU A 13 -20.85 -0.23 -3.05
CA LEU A 13 -21.38 -1.55 -2.71
C LEU A 13 -22.71 -1.47 -1.97
N VAL A 14 -22.83 -0.58 -1.01
CA VAL A 14 -24.08 -0.37 -0.25
C VAL A 14 -25.19 0.10 -1.17
N ILE A 15 -24.93 1.07 -2.05
CA ILE A 15 -25.92 1.58 -3.01
C ILE A 15 -26.36 0.46 -3.97
N CYS A 16 -25.41 -0.23 -4.62
CA CYS A 16 -25.73 -1.34 -5.52
C CYS A 16 -26.45 -2.49 -4.81
N GLY A 17 -26.03 -2.82 -3.59
CA GLY A 17 -26.68 -3.85 -2.77
C GLY A 17 -28.11 -3.51 -2.39
N ILE A 18 -28.39 -2.26 -2.01
CA ILE A 18 -29.74 -1.78 -1.69
C ILE A 18 -30.64 -1.82 -2.91
N ILE A 19 -30.17 -1.33 -4.08
CA ILE A 19 -30.95 -1.35 -5.32
C ILE A 19 -31.30 -2.79 -5.68
N TRP A 20 -30.32 -3.70 -5.64
CA TRP A 20 -30.54 -5.11 -5.94
C TRP A 20 -31.47 -5.79 -4.92
N ALA A 21 -31.32 -5.53 -3.64
CA ALA A 21 -32.20 -6.07 -2.58
C ALA A 21 -33.66 -5.60 -2.73
N ILE A 22 -33.86 -4.32 -3.01
CA ILE A 22 -35.21 -3.76 -3.26
C ILE A 22 -35.85 -4.45 -4.47
N ASP A 23 -35.11 -4.60 -5.57
CA ASP A 23 -35.61 -5.31 -6.73
C ASP A 23 -35.98 -6.76 -6.42
N ALA A 24 -35.06 -7.48 -5.76
CA ALA A 24 -35.27 -8.90 -5.42
C ALA A 24 -36.49 -9.13 -4.52
N MET A 25 -36.79 -8.17 -3.62
CA MET A 25 -37.91 -8.26 -2.67
C MET A 25 -39.23 -7.78 -3.24
N LEU A 26 -39.24 -6.71 -4.05
CA LEU A 26 -40.48 -6.02 -4.44
C LEU A 26 -40.84 -6.19 -5.92
N TRP A 27 -39.88 -6.11 -6.82
CA TRP A 27 -40.15 -6.07 -8.27
C TRP A 27 -39.90 -7.40 -8.99
N ALA A 28 -38.88 -8.14 -8.63
CA ALA A 28 -38.58 -9.42 -9.23
C ALA A 28 -39.71 -10.45 -9.04
N PRO A 29 -40.36 -10.58 -7.84
CA PRO A 29 -41.52 -11.45 -7.67
C PRO A 29 -42.65 -11.07 -8.59
N ARG A 30 -43.00 -9.78 -8.70
CA ARG A 30 -44.07 -9.28 -9.57
C ARG A 30 -43.82 -9.58 -11.05
N ARG A 31 -42.56 -9.44 -11.53
CA ARG A 31 -42.18 -9.78 -12.89
C ARG A 31 -42.31 -11.28 -13.14
N ARG A 32 -41.92 -12.11 -12.17
CA ARG A 32 -42.07 -13.59 -12.28
C ARG A 32 -43.55 -14.00 -12.32
N GLU A 33 -44.39 -13.43 -11.52
CA GLU A 33 -45.83 -13.64 -11.51
C GLU A 33 -46.47 -13.21 -12.85
N ALA A 34 -46.07 -12.05 -13.38
CA ALA A 34 -46.55 -11.58 -14.68
C ALA A 34 -46.19 -12.53 -15.83
N VAL A 35 -44.95 -13.04 -15.82
CA VAL A 35 -44.50 -14.04 -16.81
C VAL A 35 -45.27 -15.36 -16.62
N ALA A 36 -45.45 -15.82 -15.38
CA ALA A 36 -46.17 -17.06 -15.09
C ALA A 36 -47.65 -16.99 -15.51
N SER A 37 -48.34 -15.87 -15.17
CA SER A 37 -49.74 -15.68 -15.56
C SER A 37 -49.93 -15.57 -17.08
N ALA A 38 -49.04 -14.84 -17.76
CA ALA A 38 -49.06 -14.78 -19.24
C ALA A 38 -48.81 -16.14 -19.88
N THR A 39 -47.89 -16.95 -19.34
CA THR A 39 -47.62 -18.31 -19.82
C THR A 39 -48.83 -19.22 -19.62
N ALA A 40 -49.51 -19.15 -18.51
CA ALA A 40 -50.72 -19.92 -18.22
C ALA A 40 -51.87 -19.53 -19.19
N THR A 41 -52.04 -18.22 -19.44
CA THR A 41 -53.07 -17.71 -20.37
C THR A 41 -52.79 -18.13 -21.83
N ALA A 42 -51.55 -18.24 -22.23
CA ALA A 42 -51.10 -18.67 -23.56
C ALA A 42 -51.07 -20.20 -23.77
N GLY A 43 -51.68 -20.99 -22.87
CA GLY A 43 -51.75 -22.45 -23.00
C GLY A 43 -50.40 -23.16 -22.77
N GLY A 44 -49.48 -22.54 -22.06
CA GLY A 44 -48.18 -23.13 -21.71
C GLY A 44 -47.03 -22.75 -22.65
N GLN A 45 -47.28 -22.07 -23.75
CA GLN A 45 -46.26 -21.58 -24.68
C GLN A 45 -46.36 -20.05 -24.83
N LEU A 46 -45.46 -19.33 -24.20
CA LEU A 46 -45.30 -17.90 -24.37
C LEU A 46 -44.18 -17.65 -25.38
N ASP A 47 -44.39 -16.75 -26.35
CA ASP A 47 -43.35 -16.33 -27.28
C ASP A 47 -42.17 -15.69 -26.56
N ASP A 48 -40.97 -15.91 -27.07
CA ASP A 48 -39.73 -15.45 -26.43
C ASP A 48 -39.65 -13.92 -26.30
N GLU A 49 -40.21 -13.18 -27.25
CA GLU A 49 -40.24 -11.72 -27.22
C GLU A 49 -41.10 -11.18 -26.08
N THR A 50 -42.30 -11.71 -25.89
CA THR A 50 -43.19 -11.34 -24.77
C THR A 50 -42.60 -11.76 -23.45
N ARG A 51 -41.98 -12.94 -23.36
CA ARG A 51 -41.30 -13.41 -22.16
C ARG A 51 -40.15 -12.49 -21.76
N LEU A 52 -39.29 -12.08 -22.70
CA LEU A 52 -38.19 -11.14 -22.47
C LEU A 52 -38.73 -9.78 -22.07
N ARG A 53 -39.81 -9.28 -22.71
CA ARG A 53 -40.38 -7.98 -22.37
C ARG A 53 -40.98 -7.93 -20.99
N LEU A 54 -41.71 -8.94 -20.55
CA LEU A 54 -42.33 -9.03 -19.22
C LEU A 54 -41.29 -9.27 -18.10
N GLY A 55 -40.23 -10.02 -18.41
CA GLY A 55 -39.14 -10.35 -17.51
C GLY A 55 -38.05 -9.27 -17.41
N LYS A 56 -38.08 -8.23 -18.26
CA LYS A 56 -37.00 -7.25 -18.38
C LYS A 56 -36.83 -6.50 -17.07
N GLU A 57 -35.59 -6.50 -16.57
CA GLU A 57 -35.17 -5.74 -15.39
C GLU A 57 -35.04 -4.25 -15.75
N PRO A 58 -35.32 -3.33 -14.82
CA PRO A 58 -34.98 -1.93 -14.99
C PRO A 58 -33.45 -1.79 -15.19
N ILE A 59 -33.03 -0.90 -16.07
CA ILE A 59 -31.60 -0.67 -16.42
C ILE A 59 -30.76 -0.43 -15.16
N VAL A 60 -31.27 0.32 -14.18
CA VAL A 60 -30.57 0.62 -12.93
C VAL A 60 -30.31 -0.65 -12.11
N VAL A 61 -31.26 -1.59 -12.09
CA VAL A 61 -31.11 -2.87 -11.38
C VAL A 61 -30.11 -3.77 -12.09
N GLU A 62 -30.17 -3.82 -13.42
CA GLU A 62 -29.25 -4.59 -14.25
C GLU A 62 -27.80 -4.15 -14.00
N TYR A 63 -27.51 -2.85 -14.03
CA TYR A 63 -26.20 -2.31 -13.71
C TYR A 63 -25.79 -2.57 -12.25
N ALA A 64 -26.68 -2.32 -11.29
CA ALA A 64 -26.37 -2.56 -9.88
C ALA A 64 -26.00 -4.03 -9.62
N ARG A 65 -26.73 -4.97 -10.22
CA ARG A 65 -26.47 -6.41 -10.11
C ARG A 65 -25.17 -6.83 -10.81
N SER A 66 -24.89 -6.26 -11.97
CA SER A 66 -23.68 -6.59 -12.75
C SER A 66 -22.41 -6.02 -12.13
N PHE A 67 -22.46 -4.81 -11.62
CA PHE A 67 -21.29 -4.16 -11.00
C PHE A 67 -21.02 -4.60 -9.58
N PHE A 68 -22.03 -5.00 -8.82
CA PHE A 68 -21.84 -5.40 -7.41
C PHE A 68 -20.74 -6.45 -7.21
N PRO A 69 -20.73 -7.61 -7.91
CA PRO A 69 -19.69 -8.61 -7.71
C PRO A 69 -18.31 -8.12 -8.14
N VAL A 70 -18.22 -7.30 -9.18
CA VAL A 70 -16.95 -6.73 -9.67
C VAL A 70 -16.37 -5.75 -8.62
N ILE A 71 -17.21 -4.83 -8.14
CA ILE A 71 -16.81 -3.87 -7.11
C ILE A 71 -16.41 -4.61 -5.83
N LEU A 72 -17.18 -5.65 -5.44
CA LEU A 72 -16.87 -6.47 -4.27
C LEU A 72 -15.52 -7.19 -4.42
N ALA A 73 -15.26 -7.79 -5.58
CA ALA A 73 -13.99 -8.48 -5.85
C ALA A 73 -12.80 -7.51 -5.77
N VAL A 74 -12.90 -6.33 -6.40
CA VAL A 74 -11.86 -5.30 -6.36
C VAL A 74 -11.68 -4.75 -4.94
N PHE A 75 -12.79 -4.53 -4.23
CA PHE A 75 -12.77 -4.09 -2.83
C PHE A 75 -12.05 -5.10 -1.94
N CYS A 76 -12.39 -6.39 -2.04
CA CYS A 76 -11.75 -7.45 -1.26
C CYS A 76 -10.25 -7.55 -1.59
N LEU A 77 -9.90 -7.55 -2.87
CA LEU A 77 -8.51 -7.64 -3.31
C LEU A 77 -7.68 -6.48 -2.75
N ARG A 78 -8.15 -5.25 -2.94
CA ARG A 78 -7.42 -4.05 -2.54
C ARG A 78 -7.43 -3.82 -1.02
N SER A 79 -8.52 -4.17 -0.34
CA SER A 79 -8.64 -3.95 1.11
C SER A 79 -7.85 -4.95 1.94
N PHE A 80 -7.73 -6.20 1.46
CA PHE A 80 -7.19 -7.29 2.26
C PHE A 80 -5.91 -7.93 1.70
N LEU A 81 -5.69 -7.86 0.39
CA LEU A 81 -4.58 -8.57 -0.24
C LEU A 81 -3.44 -7.65 -0.65
N VAL A 82 -3.62 -6.89 -1.72
CA VAL A 82 -2.54 -6.14 -2.36
C VAL A 82 -3.02 -4.75 -2.76
N GLU A 83 -2.24 -3.74 -2.40
CA GLU A 83 -2.49 -2.36 -2.78
C GLU A 83 -1.33 -1.77 -3.57
N PRO A 84 -1.58 -1.16 -4.75
CA PRO A 84 -0.56 -0.47 -5.52
C PRO A 84 -0.31 0.93 -4.94
N PHE A 85 0.97 1.30 -4.82
CA PHE A 85 1.42 2.64 -4.45
C PHE A 85 2.39 3.18 -5.48
N ARG A 86 2.39 4.51 -5.67
CA ARG A 86 3.38 5.21 -6.49
C ARG A 86 4.38 5.91 -5.58
N ILE A 87 5.67 5.78 -5.90
CA ILE A 87 6.76 6.40 -5.14
C ILE A 87 6.97 7.83 -5.63
N PRO A 88 6.68 8.85 -4.80
CA PRO A 88 6.79 10.25 -5.21
C PRO A 88 8.17 10.86 -4.96
N SER A 89 8.99 10.25 -4.08
CA SER A 89 10.24 10.84 -3.58
C SER A 89 11.43 9.90 -3.68
N GLY A 90 12.65 10.45 -3.56
CA GLY A 90 13.89 9.69 -3.61
C GLY A 90 14.40 9.18 -2.26
N SER A 91 13.61 9.22 -1.20
CA SER A 91 14.07 8.87 0.15
C SER A 91 14.48 7.40 0.33
N MET A 92 14.04 6.53 -0.57
CA MET A 92 14.33 5.09 -0.57
C MET A 92 15.29 4.67 -1.70
N ILE A 93 15.92 5.62 -2.40
CA ILE A 93 16.99 5.33 -3.36
C ILE A 93 18.14 4.64 -2.62
N PRO A 94 18.71 3.55 -3.16
CA PRO A 94 18.58 3.02 -4.52
C PRO A 94 17.49 1.93 -4.64
N THR A 95 16.90 1.51 -3.54
CA THR A 95 15.89 0.44 -3.51
C THR A 95 14.67 0.81 -4.32
N LEU A 96 14.08 1.98 -4.02
CA LEU A 96 12.93 2.53 -4.74
C LEU A 96 13.27 3.88 -5.34
N TRP A 97 12.85 4.08 -6.59
CA TRP A 97 13.07 5.32 -7.33
C TRP A 97 11.77 6.09 -7.51
N THR A 98 11.88 7.40 -7.62
CA THR A 98 10.73 8.24 -7.97
C THR A 98 10.09 7.75 -9.27
N GLY A 99 8.78 7.55 -9.25
CA GLY A 99 8.01 7.00 -10.36
C GLY A 99 7.87 5.48 -10.37
N ASP A 100 8.46 4.76 -9.41
CA ASP A 100 8.15 3.34 -9.21
C ASP A 100 6.70 3.17 -8.74
N PHE A 101 6.03 2.17 -9.30
CA PHE A 101 4.77 1.64 -8.81
C PHE A 101 5.04 0.31 -8.13
N ILE A 102 4.73 0.23 -6.87
CA ILE A 102 4.99 -0.93 -6.03
C ILE A 102 3.71 -1.64 -5.66
N LEU A 103 3.81 -2.92 -5.33
CA LEU A 103 2.75 -3.70 -4.70
C LEU A 103 3.06 -3.88 -3.22
N VAL A 104 2.04 -3.63 -2.40
CA VAL A 104 2.12 -3.73 -0.94
C VAL A 104 1.20 -4.84 -0.46
N ASN A 105 1.77 -5.81 0.25
CA ASN A 105 1.04 -6.89 0.90
C ASN A 105 0.43 -6.36 2.21
N LYS A 106 -0.89 -6.23 2.25
CA LYS A 106 -1.63 -5.69 3.40
C LYS A 106 -1.85 -6.71 4.52
N PHE A 107 -1.85 -8.00 4.20
CA PHE A 107 -2.05 -9.04 5.21
C PHE A 107 -0.75 -9.54 5.85
N ALA A 108 0.42 -9.05 5.41
CA ALA A 108 1.72 -9.47 5.94
C ALA A 108 1.80 -9.42 7.48
N TYR A 109 1.16 -8.43 8.09
CA TYR A 109 1.20 -8.19 9.53
C TYR A 109 -0.18 -8.31 10.22
N GLY A 110 -1.14 -8.92 9.52
CA GLY A 110 -2.48 -9.17 10.01
C GLY A 110 -3.57 -8.55 9.13
N ILE A 111 -4.80 -9.03 9.30
CA ILE A 111 -5.95 -8.51 8.58
C ILE A 111 -6.56 -7.37 9.37
N ARG A 112 -6.73 -6.23 8.70
CA ARG A 112 -7.37 -5.03 9.25
C ARG A 112 -8.69 -4.76 8.55
N LEU A 113 -9.70 -4.35 9.32
CA LEU A 113 -10.96 -3.92 8.73
C LEU A 113 -10.74 -2.62 7.94
N PRO A 114 -11.23 -2.56 6.69
CA PRO A 114 -11.15 -1.34 5.89
C PRO A 114 -11.93 -0.21 6.57
N VAL A 115 -11.60 1.04 6.25
CA VAL A 115 -12.18 2.28 6.79
C VAL A 115 -11.79 2.52 8.27
N ILE A 116 -12.08 1.59 9.18
CA ILE A 116 -11.80 1.76 10.63
C ILE A 116 -10.39 1.30 11.02
N ASN A 117 -9.66 0.65 10.13
CA ASN A 117 -8.27 0.17 10.29
C ASN A 117 -8.01 -0.66 11.57
N LYS A 118 -9.04 -1.30 12.11
CA LYS A 118 -8.91 -2.16 13.29
C LYS A 118 -8.36 -3.53 12.91
N LYS A 119 -7.24 -3.94 13.51
CA LYS A 119 -6.66 -5.29 13.33
C LYS A 119 -7.57 -6.34 13.95
N ILE A 120 -8.01 -7.32 13.17
CA ILE A 120 -8.91 -8.39 13.60
C ILE A 120 -8.24 -9.76 13.63
N ILE A 121 -7.24 -9.99 12.80
CA ILE A 121 -6.46 -11.24 12.76
C ILE A 121 -4.99 -10.87 12.78
N ASN A 122 -4.22 -11.49 13.68
CA ASN A 122 -2.78 -11.39 13.70
C ASN A 122 -2.18 -12.51 12.84
N ILE A 123 -1.34 -12.17 11.84
CA ILE A 123 -0.72 -13.15 10.94
C ILE A 123 0.80 -13.16 11.13
N GLY A 124 1.39 -11.98 11.33
CA GLY A 124 2.82 -11.81 11.51
C GLY A 124 3.16 -10.45 12.08
N GLU A 125 4.46 -10.24 12.29
CA GLU A 125 5.01 -8.98 12.78
C GLU A 125 6.06 -8.45 11.80
N PRO A 126 6.29 -7.14 11.76
CA PRO A 126 7.38 -6.56 11.01
C PRO A 126 8.73 -7.10 11.44
N HIS A 127 9.55 -7.42 10.47
CA HIS A 127 10.94 -7.84 10.70
C HIS A 127 11.88 -6.70 10.33
N ARG A 128 13.02 -6.67 11.01
CA ARG A 128 14.10 -5.75 10.67
C ARG A 128 14.53 -5.93 9.21
N GLY A 129 14.67 -4.83 8.49
CA GLY A 129 14.97 -4.82 7.06
C GLY A 129 13.74 -4.82 6.14
N ASP A 130 12.54 -5.04 6.63
CA ASP A 130 11.33 -4.94 5.81
C ASP A 130 11.12 -3.51 5.30
N VAL A 131 10.79 -3.38 4.02
CA VAL A 131 10.35 -2.10 3.44
C VAL A 131 8.84 -1.98 3.61
N MET A 132 8.40 -0.94 4.30
CA MET A 132 7.04 -0.83 4.79
C MET A 132 6.38 0.47 4.39
N VAL A 133 5.11 0.38 3.99
CA VAL A 133 4.21 1.53 3.85
C VAL A 133 3.44 1.70 5.15
N PHE A 134 3.36 2.94 5.62
CA PHE A 134 2.66 3.30 6.86
C PHE A 134 2.11 4.73 6.75
N ARG A 135 1.11 5.04 7.55
CA ARG A 135 0.59 6.39 7.70
C ARG A 135 1.57 7.24 8.49
N TYR A 136 1.86 8.43 7.99
CA TYR A 136 2.79 9.35 8.65
C TYR A 136 2.23 9.78 10.01
N PRO A 137 2.96 9.60 11.13
CA PRO A 137 2.42 9.82 12.46
C PRO A 137 1.94 11.26 12.74
N GLU A 138 2.59 12.26 12.12
CA GLU A 138 2.21 13.68 12.30
C GLU A 138 1.07 14.09 11.36
N ASP A 139 0.87 13.36 10.24
CA ASP A 139 -0.24 13.56 9.31
C ASP A 139 -0.71 12.21 8.74
N PRO A 140 -1.63 11.52 9.41
CA PRO A 140 -2.12 10.20 8.98
C PRO A 140 -2.88 10.18 7.64
N SER A 141 -3.10 11.32 7.01
CA SER A 141 -3.65 11.41 5.65
C SER A 141 -2.61 11.14 4.56
N THR A 142 -1.33 11.13 4.95
CA THR A 142 -0.19 10.93 4.06
C THR A 142 0.49 9.59 4.34
N ASP A 143 0.70 8.78 3.29
CA ASP A 143 1.42 7.53 3.39
C ASP A 143 2.92 7.74 3.13
N TYR A 144 3.74 7.16 4.01
CA TYR A 144 5.19 7.11 3.89
C TYR A 144 5.66 5.67 3.63
N ILE A 145 6.85 5.57 3.03
CA ILE A 145 7.53 4.30 2.85
C ILE A 145 8.96 4.41 3.35
N LYS A 146 9.35 3.50 4.25
CA LYS A 146 10.69 3.42 4.85
C LYS A 146 11.06 1.98 5.16
N ARG A 147 12.29 1.76 5.55
CA ARG A 147 12.80 0.47 6.02
C ARG A 147 12.72 0.37 7.54
N VAL A 148 12.29 -0.77 8.04
CA VAL A 148 12.28 -1.09 9.48
C VAL A 148 13.73 -1.28 9.94
N ILE A 149 14.17 -0.42 10.85
CA ILE A 149 15.50 -0.49 11.47
C ILE A 149 15.37 -0.99 12.91
N GLY A 150 14.48 -0.42 13.71
CA GLY A 150 14.23 -0.78 15.10
C GLY A 150 12.91 -1.45 15.32
N LEU A 151 12.93 -2.51 16.13
CA LEU A 151 11.75 -3.27 16.60
C LEU A 151 11.40 -2.81 18.03
N PRO A 152 10.17 -3.11 18.51
CA PRO A 152 9.78 -2.79 19.88
C PRO A 152 10.81 -3.24 20.92
N GLY A 153 11.26 -2.33 21.79
CA GLY A 153 12.26 -2.57 22.81
C GLY A 153 13.71 -2.37 22.39
N ASP A 154 14.00 -2.19 21.09
CA ASP A 154 15.37 -1.93 20.65
C ASP A 154 15.87 -0.55 21.09
N HIS A 155 17.15 -0.49 21.43
CA HIS A 155 17.91 0.75 21.56
C HIS A 155 18.64 1.03 20.23
N ILE A 156 18.27 2.09 19.56
CA ILE A 156 18.85 2.52 18.29
C ILE A 156 19.72 3.74 18.54
N ALA A 157 20.98 3.69 18.08
CA ALA A 157 21.84 4.86 18.03
C ALA A 157 22.28 5.09 16.57
N TYR A 158 22.42 6.36 16.20
CA TYR A 158 22.92 6.77 14.89
C TYR A 158 24.03 7.79 15.07
N HIS A 159 25.24 7.40 14.72
CA HIS A 159 26.44 8.23 14.83
C HIS A 159 27.30 8.05 13.59
N ASP A 160 27.86 9.13 13.08
CA ASP A 160 28.77 9.13 11.92
C ASP A 160 28.25 8.31 10.74
N LYS A 161 26.96 8.52 10.40
CA LYS A 161 26.25 7.82 9.32
C LYS A 161 26.14 6.29 9.50
N THR A 162 26.28 5.82 10.72
CA THR A 162 26.24 4.41 11.08
C THR A 162 25.14 4.15 12.11
N VAL A 163 24.36 3.09 11.86
CA VAL A 163 23.35 2.60 12.80
C VAL A 163 23.99 1.63 13.79
N TYR A 164 23.62 1.78 15.06
CA TYR A 164 23.89 0.81 16.12
C TYR A 164 22.56 0.31 16.67
N ILE A 165 22.45 -0.98 16.87
CA ILE A 165 21.24 -1.63 17.38
C ILE A 165 21.62 -2.42 18.62
N ASN A 166 21.06 -2.04 19.77
CA ASN A 166 21.39 -2.64 21.06
C ASN A 166 22.92 -2.65 21.34
N GLY A 167 23.60 -1.57 20.96
CA GLY A 167 25.05 -1.42 21.09
C GLY A 167 25.88 -2.10 20.01
N VAL A 168 25.26 -2.88 19.11
CA VAL A 168 25.95 -3.57 18.01
C VAL A 168 25.93 -2.71 16.77
N LYS A 169 27.12 -2.45 16.21
CA LYS A 169 27.28 -1.69 14.96
C LYS A 169 26.71 -2.48 13.78
N ALA A 170 25.88 -1.84 12.95
CA ALA A 170 25.51 -2.38 11.65
C ALA A 170 26.69 -2.30 10.69
N ASP A 171 27.14 -3.46 10.19
CA ASP A 171 28.26 -3.51 9.28
C ASP A 171 27.90 -2.83 7.96
N GLN A 172 28.79 -1.96 7.49
CA GLN A 172 28.67 -1.22 6.25
C GLN A 172 29.85 -1.56 5.33
N ARG A 173 29.55 -1.89 4.08
CA ARG A 173 30.55 -2.20 3.07
C ARG A 173 30.35 -1.34 1.83
N PHE A 174 31.36 -0.58 1.47
CA PHE A 174 31.38 0.20 0.24
C PHE A 174 31.23 -0.70 -1.00
N VAL A 175 30.33 -0.30 -1.90
CA VAL A 175 30.03 -1.01 -3.16
C VAL A 175 30.54 -0.21 -4.36
N GLY A 176 30.37 1.10 -4.35
CA GLY A 176 30.80 1.95 -5.45
C GLY A 176 30.35 3.40 -5.31
N PRO A 177 30.87 4.26 -6.19
CA PRO A 177 30.40 5.64 -6.26
C PRO A 177 28.96 5.69 -6.78
N PHE A 178 28.22 6.71 -6.36
CA PHE A 178 26.87 7.00 -6.83
C PHE A 178 26.72 8.51 -7.00
N THR A 179 25.89 8.93 -7.94
CA THR A 179 25.54 10.35 -8.09
C THR A 179 24.06 10.48 -7.84
N ALA A 180 23.70 11.16 -6.76
CA ALA A 180 22.33 11.50 -6.47
C ALA A 180 21.99 12.90 -6.98
N PHE A 181 20.71 13.16 -7.20
CA PHE A 181 20.19 14.45 -7.66
C PHE A 181 19.03 14.91 -6.76
N PRO A 182 19.26 15.16 -5.45
CA PRO A 182 18.17 15.49 -4.52
C PRO A 182 17.45 16.80 -4.86
N THR A 183 18.18 17.75 -5.44
CA THR A 183 17.66 19.07 -5.82
C THR A 183 17.93 19.41 -7.31
N GLY A 184 18.15 18.38 -8.15
CA GLY A 184 18.58 18.57 -9.53
C GLY A 184 20.09 18.83 -9.70
N ILE A 185 20.83 19.01 -8.60
CA ILE A 185 22.29 19.21 -8.60
C ILE A 185 22.97 17.86 -8.32
N PRO A 186 23.97 17.46 -9.12
CA PRO A 186 24.73 16.23 -8.86
C PRO A 186 25.43 16.30 -7.50
N LEU A 187 25.13 15.33 -6.63
CA LEU A 187 25.78 15.20 -5.33
C LEU A 187 26.60 13.90 -5.29
N PRO A 188 27.95 13.98 -5.18
CA PRO A 188 28.81 12.83 -5.01
C PRO A 188 28.37 12.02 -3.79
N SER A 189 28.12 10.73 -4.01
CA SER A 189 27.53 9.85 -3.01
C SER A 189 28.19 8.48 -3.08
N ARG A 190 27.93 7.65 -2.10
CA ARG A 190 28.45 6.29 -1.97
C ARG A 190 27.30 5.31 -1.84
N LEU A 191 27.37 4.23 -2.60
CA LEU A 191 26.55 3.05 -2.36
C LEU A 191 27.26 2.18 -1.33
N GLU A 192 26.52 1.81 -0.31
CA GLU A 192 26.99 0.88 0.71
C GLU A 192 25.96 -0.21 0.97
N VAL A 193 26.45 -1.43 1.23
CA VAL A 193 25.62 -2.52 1.75
C VAL A 193 25.67 -2.45 3.26
N GLU A 194 24.52 -2.28 3.89
CA GLU A 194 24.35 -2.34 5.34
C GLU A 194 23.75 -3.68 5.75
N SER A 195 24.26 -4.25 6.83
CA SER A 195 23.78 -5.50 7.43
C SER A 195 22.96 -5.21 8.68
N LEU A 196 21.69 -5.57 8.65
CA LEU A 196 20.74 -5.43 9.75
C LEU A 196 20.42 -6.82 10.32
N GLY A 197 21.36 -7.41 11.07
CA GLY A 197 21.33 -8.82 11.42
C GLY A 197 21.55 -9.69 10.18
N ASP A 198 20.63 -10.62 9.90
CA ASP A 198 20.70 -11.51 8.74
C ASP A 198 20.28 -10.84 7.41
N LYS A 199 19.69 -9.67 7.47
CA LYS A 199 19.24 -8.94 6.29
C LYS A 199 20.28 -7.94 5.83
N LYS A 200 20.50 -7.91 4.51
CA LYS A 200 21.39 -6.96 3.85
C LYS A 200 20.59 -6.12 2.86
N HIS A 201 20.89 -4.85 2.80
CA HIS A 201 20.30 -3.94 1.82
C HIS A 201 21.33 -2.91 1.35
N ILE A 202 21.05 -2.29 0.22
CA ILE A 202 21.89 -1.22 -0.33
C ILE A 202 21.30 0.13 0.14
N MET A 203 22.18 1.02 0.56
CA MET A 203 21.85 2.39 0.95
C MET A 203 22.75 3.41 0.27
N VAL A 204 22.31 4.67 0.28
CA VAL A 204 23.09 5.82 -0.22
C VAL A 204 23.48 6.71 0.95
N ILE A 205 24.76 7.09 0.97
CA ILE A 205 25.35 8.07 1.88
C ILE A 205 25.97 9.19 1.05
N HIS A 206 25.81 10.43 1.52
CA HIS A 206 26.46 11.63 0.98
C HIS A 206 27.57 12.08 1.94
N PRO A 207 28.84 11.74 1.70
CA PRO A 207 29.92 11.95 2.68
C PRO A 207 30.13 13.41 3.12
N GLY A 208 29.89 14.36 2.20
CA GLY A 208 30.03 15.80 2.46
C GLY A 208 28.78 16.49 2.97
N PHE A 209 27.71 15.75 3.22
CA PHE A 209 26.47 16.34 3.73
C PHE A 209 26.37 16.10 5.23
N TYR A 210 26.36 17.18 5.99
CA TYR A 210 26.18 17.20 7.44
C TYR A 210 24.83 17.84 7.72
N GLY A 211 23.82 17.02 7.97
CA GLY A 211 22.45 17.45 8.23
C GLY A 211 22.10 17.41 9.71
N ARG A 212 20.91 17.88 10.01
CA ARG A 212 20.35 17.95 11.36
C ARG A 212 20.13 16.57 12.04
N LEU A 213 20.18 15.48 11.26
CA LEU A 213 19.78 14.11 11.67
C LEU A 213 20.98 13.16 11.82
N GLU A 214 22.16 13.68 12.10
CA GLU A 214 23.40 12.89 12.05
C GLU A 214 23.72 12.11 13.30
N GLN A 215 23.14 12.49 14.43
CA GLN A 215 23.41 11.84 15.72
C GLN A 215 22.16 11.82 16.57
N GLY A 216 21.96 10.72 17.26
CA GLY A 216 20.85 10.53 18.19
C GLY A 216 20.74 9.12 18.71
N GLU A 217 20.02 9.00 19.79
CA GLU A 217 19.70 7.72 20.42
C GLU A 217 18.21 7.64 20.73
N TRP A 218 17.63 6.49 20.49
CA TRP A 218 16.19 6.26 20.65
C TRP A 218 15.93 4.86 21.19
N THR A 219 15.07 4.75 22.19
CA THR A 219 14.53 3.46 22.64
C THR A 219 13.14 3.29 22.05
N VAL A 220 12.96 2.24 21.26
CA VAL A 220 11.70 1.99 20.53
C VAL A 220 10.62 1.56 21.52
N PRO A 221 9.50 2.29 21.64
CA PRO A 221 8.42 1.93 22.54
C PRO A 221 7.75 0.60 22.15
N PRO A 222 7.05 -0.04 23.09
CA PRO A 222 6.17 -1.16 22.76
C PRO A 222 5.18 -0.79 21.64
N HIS A 223 4.90 -1.75 20.74
CA HIS A 223 3.99 -1.56 19.60
C HIS A 223 4.36 -0.41 18.67
N SER A 224 5.65 -0.10 18.56
CA SER A 224 6.16 0.94 17.67
C SER A 224 7.43 0.48 16.96
N TYR A 225 7.74 1.15 15.84
CA TYR A 225 8.89 0.80 14.99
C TYR A 225 9.71 2.06 14.68
N PHE A 226 11.02 1.86 14.54
CA PHE A 226 11.93 2.91 14.10
C PHE A 226 12.25 2.68 12.62
N MET A 227 11.94 3.66 11.80
CA MET A 227 12.00 3.59 10.34
C MET A 227 13.06 4.53 9.79
N MET A 228 13.86 4.06 8.82
CA MET A 228 14.80 4.92 8.09
C MET A 228 14.67 4.75 6.58
N GLY A 229 15.00 5.81 5.85
CA GLY A 229 15.15 5.73 4.41
C GLY A 229 16.48 5.13 3.98
N ASP A 230 16.52 4.45 2.86
CA ASP A 230 17.75 3.91 2.29
C ASP A 230 18.65 5.03 1.73
N ASN A 231 18.07 6.18 1.36
CA ASN A 231 18.79 7.41 1.05
C ASN A 231 19.01 8.21 2.35
N ARG A 232 19.99 7.79 3.14
CA ARG A 232 20.23 8.20 4.54
C ARG A 232 20.20 9.70 4.77
N ASP A 233 20.84 10.46 3.92
CA ASP A 233 21.00 11.90 4.09
C ASP A 233 19.89 12.72 3.39
N ASN A 234 19.00 12.03 2.63
CA ASN A 234 17.87 12.64 1.94
C ASN A 234 16.56 11.95 2.29
N SER A 235 16.33 11.72 3.56
CA SER A 235 15.14 11.05 4.07
C SER A 235 14.61 11.77 5.31
N ASN A 236 13.33 12.16 5.25
CA ASN A 236 12.57 12.54 6.44
C ASN A 236 12.01 11.25 7.05
N ASP A 237 12.58 10.81 8.17
CA ASP A 237 12.30 9.52 8.78
C ASP A 237 12.31 9.58 10.33
N SER A 238 12.30 8.44 11.00
CA SER A 238 12.19 8.37 12.46
C SER A 238 13.25 9.17 13.23
N ARG A 239 14.37 9.47 12.62
CA ARG A 239 15.38 10.37 13.20
C ARG A 239 14.85 11.80 13.41
N ALA A 240 13.87 12.22 12.59
CA ALA A 240 13.27 13.55 12.65
C ALA A 240 11.99 13.59 13.48
N TRP A 241 11.08 12.64 13.25
CA TRP A 241 9.72 12.66 13.79
C TRP A 241 9.42 11.51 14.77
N GLY A 242 10.37 10.59 15.06
CA GLY A 242 10.22 9.55 16.07
C GLY A 242 9.66 8.24 15.53
N PHE A 243 8.74 7.62 16.25
CA PHE A 243 8.33 6.24 16.05
C PHE A 243 7.03 6.11 15.26
N VAL A 244 6.90 5.00 14.53
CA VAL A 244 5.65 4.61 13.86
C VAL A 244 4.89 3.62 14.73
N PRO A 245 3.71 3.99 15.23
CA PRO A 245 2.85 3.05 15.96
C PRO A 245 2.38 1.90 15.06
N GLU A 246 2.23 0.71 15.61
CA GLU A 246 1.74 -0.48 14.89
C GLU A 246 0.38 -0.25 14.20
N LYS A 247 -0.48 0.57 14.79
CA LYS A 247 -1.80 0.89 14.23
C LYS A 247 -1.72 1.63 12.88
N ASP A 248 -0.60 2.31 12.62
CA ASP A 248 -0.40 3.13 11.42
C ASP A 248 0.25 2.35 10.28
N LEU A 249 0.60 1.07 10.49
CA LEU A 249 1.15 0.20 9.46
C LEU A 249 0.10 -0.13 8.41
N VAL A 250 0.45 0.03 7.13
CA VAL A 250 -0.39 -0.32 5.97
C VAL A 250 -0.03 -1.70 5.43
N GLY A 251 1.27 -1.96 5.19
CA GLY A 251 1.72 -3.26 4.72
C GLY A 251 3.17 -3.29 4.23
N LYS A 252 3.62 -4.48 3.83
CA LYS A 252 4.98 -4.75 3.35
C LYS A 252 5.06 -4.56 1.85
N ALA A 253 5.95 -3.68 1.38
CA ALA A 253 6.28 -3.57 -0.03
C ALA A 253 7.09 -4.79 -0.48
N PHE A 254 6.73 -5.40 -1.61
CA PHE A 254 7.38 -6.64 -2.05
C PHE A 254 7.77 -6.68 -3.53
N LEU A 255 7.14 -5.86 -4.39
CA LEU A 255 7.36 -5.91 -5.84
C LEU A 255 7.26 -4.53 -6.47
N ILE A 256 8.16 -4.21 -7.39
CA ILE A 256 8.02 -3.09 -8.34
C ILE A 256 7.39 -3.66 -9.60
N TRP A 257 6.14 -3.27 -9.89
CA TRP A 257 5.43 -3.81 -11.05
C TRP A 257 5.46 -2.89 -12.27
N MET A 258 5.77 -1.59 -12.07
CA MET A 258 5.96 -0.61 -13.15
C MET A 258 6.85 0.54 -12.66
N ASN A 259 7.52 1.22 -13.58
CA ASN A 259 8.12 2.54 -13.34
C ASN A 259 7.72 3.48 -14.47
N TRP A 260 7.19 4.64 -14.11
CA TRP A 260 6.87 5.71 -15.03
C TRP A 260 7.47 7.03 -14.53
N ASN A 261 8.47 7.53 -15.22
CA ASN A 261 9.08 8.80 -14.91
C ASN A 261 9.22 9.66 -16.19
N VAL A 262 8.46 10.74 -16.24
CA VAL A 262 8.45 11.66 -17.41
C VAL A 262 9.81 12.28 -17.62
N SER A 263 10.56 12.59 -16.55
CA SER A 263 11.92 13.17 -16.64
C SER A 263 12.93 12.23 -17.28
N ASN A 264 12.67 10.91 -17.27
CA ASN A 264 13.54 9.89 -17.87
C ASN A 264 12.98 9.32 -19.19
N GLY A 265 12.02 10.01 -19.82
CA GLY A 265 11.46 9.60 -21.11
C GLY A 265 10.39 8.50 -21.02
N GLY A 266 9.79 8.23 -19.84
CA GLY A 266 8.66 7.33 -19.72
C GLY A 266 8.95 6.05 -18.91
N ILE A 267 8.74 4.87 -19.50
CA ILE A 267 8.85 3.56 -18.78
C ILE A 267 10.33 3.14 -18.64
N THR A 268 10.73 2.82 -17.43
CA THR A 268 12.04 2.25 -17.13
C THR A 268 11.92 0.72 -17.01
N TRP A 269 12.09 0.02 -18.15
CA TRP A 269 11.83 -1.42 -18.28
C TRP A 269 12.65 -2.30 -17.34
N ASN A 270 13.89 -1.94 -17.01
CA ASN A 270 14.78 -2.71 -16.15
C ASN A 270 14.35 -2.71 -14.66
N ARG A 271 13.31 -1.95 -14.31
CA ARG A 271 12.74 -1.94 -12.96
C ARG A 271 11.51 -2.84 -12.81
N LEU A 272 10.98 -3.30 -13.94
CA LEU A 272 9.77 -4.14 -13.95
C LEU A 272 10.04 -5.49 -13.31
N GLY A 273 9.18 -5.94 -12.40
CA GLY A 273 9.27 -7.25 -11.76
C GLY A 273 10.37 -7.37 -10.69
N LYS A 274 11.01 -6.25 -10.28
CA LYS A 274 12.01 -6.30 -9.20
C LYS A 274 11.34 -6.56 -7.85
N VAL A 275 11.84 -7.59 -7.17
CA VAL A 275 11.46 -7.89 -5.78
C VAL A 275 12.16 -6.90 -4.84
N ILE A 276 11.41 -6.43 -3.85
CA ILE A 276 11.88 -5.50 -2.81
C ILE A 276 12.30 -6.36 -1.60
N HIS A 277 13.56 -6.21 -1.21
CA HIS A 277 14.16 -6.92 -0.09
C HIS A 277 14.52 -5.99 1.06
#